data_eea5c3f96c6846281cbe2c1a302cb113
#
_entry.id   eea5c3f96c6846281cbe2c1a302cb113
#
_cell.length_a   1.000
_cell.length_b   1.000
_cell.length_c   1.000
_cell.angle_alpha   90.00
_cell.angle_beta   90.00
_cell.angle_gamma   90.00
#
_symmetry.space_group_name_H-M   'P 1'
#
loop_
_entity.id
_entity.type
_entity.pdbx_description
1 polymer ?
#
loop_
_entity_poly.entity_id
_entity_poly.type
_entity_poly.pdbx_seq_one_letter_code
_entity_poly.pdbx_strand_id
1 'polypeptide(L)'
;MLGKQRLLATLGRRSHDRVPFMPNIWQWFYHHQYAGSLPLELQGCNSYIDALRLLGADIFHKLAGLVQVYEYPDCNYHASFSGKPVRRPAVTERLLFTGGTIFKEHWDTPFGPLDHEWMYREEDGTAVETHHMLENFDSQYPAIRYWMEHIQLRSDRELFVQGLTEVGEDGLVPIYLLGTPLKQLHWLARQDHASLLILDHPAEMQVLMDIHARRFLEQLEEVLSWPESWVFVIRDNVDSLFYSPRFFRQFCMPTVQKATEMVHARGKFIFLHACGKLKALAPLIAESGVDSMDGQAPPSLGDWNFAEALAVRPDYLATGGMFVPYQELDGDDAIIRINSYVRDLFAELGPAKARMIFSTSCNWSPLGPWKNLVAFRDAVLQYGML
;
A
#
# COMPACT_ATOMS: atom_id res chain seq x y z
N MET A 1 -18.26 14.73 12.32
CA MET A 1 -17.39 13.73 13.01
C MET A 1 -15.92 14.09 12.75
N LEU A 2 -15.02 13.76 13.69
CA LEU A 2 -13.57 13.82 13.46
C LEU A 2 -13.12 12.69 12.52
N GLY A 3 -12.00 12.85 11.84
CA GLY A 3 -11.49 11.89 10.83
C GLY A 3 -11.37 10.47 11.37
N LYS A 4 -10.72 10.29 12.52
CA LYS A 4 -10.58 8.98 13.19
C LYS A 4 -11.93 8.33 13.49
N GLN A 5 -12.87 9.10 14.03
CA GLN A 5 -14.21 8.59 14.35
C GLN A 5 -14.96 8.15 13.09
N ARG A 6 -14.86 8.93 12.01
CA ARG A 6 -15.50 8.62 10.73
C ARG A 6 -14.91 7.37 10.11
N LEU A 7 -13.58 7.25 10.05
CA LEU A 7 -12.89 6.06 9.54
C LEU A 7 -13.28 4.81 10.34
N LEU A 8 -13.22 4.86 11.69
CA LEU A 8 -13.60 3.74 12.53
C LEU A 8 -15.11 3.39 12.44
N ALA A 9 -15.98 4.38 12.22
CA ALA A 9 -17.38 4.14 11.99
C ALA A 9 -17.63 3.44 10.65
N THR A 10 -16.98 3.91 9.57
CA THR A 10 -17.05 3.27 8.24
C THR A 10 -16.51 1.84 8.29
N LEU A 11 -15.33 1.63 8.89
CA LEU A 11 -14.72 0.31 9.06
C LEU A 11 -15.64 -0.64 9.83
N GLY A 12 -16.25 -0.15 10.90
CA GLY A 12 -17.21 -0.91 11.72
C GLY A 12 -18.63 -0.98 11.16
N ARG A 13 -18.89 -0.48 9.92
CA ARG A 13 -20.22 -0.44 9.26
C ARG A 13 -21.27 0.25 10.13
N ARG A 14 -20.84 1.29 10.89
CA ARG A 14 -21.72 2.10 11.75
C ARG A 14 -22.11 3.39 11.05
N SER A 15 -23.19 4.02 11.51
CA SER A 15 -23.62 5.32 11.00
C SER A 15 -22.53 6.38 11.14
N HIS A 16 -22.32 7.17 10.08
CA HIS A 16 -21.37 8.28 10.04
C HIS A 16 -21.93 9.38 9.13
N ASP A 17 -21.29 10.53 9.10
CA ASP A 17 -21.83 11.76 8.53
C ASP A 17 -21.64 11.84 6.98
N ARG A 18 -20.54 11.29 6.47
CA ARG A 18 -20.22 11.31 5.03
C ARG A 18 -19.25 10.20 4.66
N VAL A 19 -19.13 9.93 3.37
CA VAL A 19 -18.05 9.10 2.81
C VAL A 19 -16.69 9.66 3.25
N PRO A 20 -15.79 8.86 3.84
CA PRO A 20 -14.45 9.32 4.17
C PRO A 20 -13.68 9.74 2.92
N PHE A 21 -12.96 10.86 3.01
CA PHE A 21 -12.05 11.37 1.99
C PHE A 21 -10.61 11.16 2.45
N MET A 22 -9.93 10.16 1.90
CA MET A 22 -8.66 9.62 2.41
C MET A 22 -7.58 9.57 1.32
N PRO A 23 -7.10 10.71 0.81
CA PRO A 23 -6.06 10.73 -0.22
C PRO A 23 -4.69 10.36 0.34
N ASN A 24 -3.88 9.68 -0.48
CA ASN A 24 -2.49 9.39 -0.22
C ASN A 24 -1.60 10.30 -1.07
N ILE A 25 -1.00 11.32 -0.46
CA ILE A 25 -0.25 12.38 -1.15
C ILE A 25 1.23 12.47 -0.74
N TRP A 26 1.76 11.55 0.07
CA TRP A 26 3.09 11.72 0.64
C TRP A 26 4.20 11.82 -0.43
N GLN A 27 4.13 11.01 -1.50
CA GLN A 27 5.10 11.07 -2.61
C GLN A 27 5.00 12.41 -3.34
N TRP A 28 3.80 12.81 -3.70
CA TRP A 28 3.52 14.09 -4.33
C TRP A 28 4.04 15.27 -3.49
N PHE A 29 3.70 15.28 -2.19
CA PHE A 29 4.09 16.37 -1.29
C PHE A 29 5.61 16.51 -1.21
N TYR A 30 6.33 15.43 -0.96
CA TYR A 30 7.78 15.48 -0.83
C TYR A 30 8.47 15.72 -2.16
N HIS A 31 7.96 15.20 -3.28
CA HIS A 31 8.46 15.55 -4.62
C HIS A 31 8.42 17.07 -4.82
N HIS A 32 7.28 17.70 -4.63
CA HIS A 32 7.13 19.15 -4.81
C HIS A 32 7.86 19.99 -3.75
N GLN A 33 7.96 19.50 -2.52
CA GLN A 33 8.73 20.17 -1.47
C GLN A 33 10.22 20.26 -1.87
N TYR A 34 10.80 19.18 -2.38
CA TYR A 34 12.20 19.17 -2.81
C TYR A 34 12.46 19.94 -4.10
N ALA A 35 11.51 19.89 -5.02
CA ALA A 35 11.58 20.69 -6.25
C ALA A 35 11.34 22.19 -6.00
N GLY A 36 10.91 22.59 -4.80
CA GLY A 36 10.53 23.98 -4.50
C GLY A 36 9.27 24.42 -5.26
N SER A 37 8.45 23.47 -5.65
CA SER A 37 7.24 23.68 -6.50
C SER A 37 5.93 23.45 -5.76
N LEU A 38 5.95 23.41 -4.42
CA LEU A 38 4.71 23.34 -3.63
C LEU A 38 3.81 24.53 -3.95
N PRO A 39 2.49 24.33 -4.11
CA PRO A 39 1.50 25.41 -4.18
C PRO A 39 1.64 26.40 -3.03
N LEU A 40 1.31 27.65 -3.27
CA LEU A 40 1.49 28.75 -2.31
C LEU A 40 0.82 28.43 -0.96
N GLU A 41 -0.38 27.88 -0.98
CA GLU A 41 -1.15 27.49 0.20
C GLU A 41 -0.48 26.38 1.06
N LEU A 42 0.46 25.63 0.49
CA LEU A 42 1.17 24.55 1.16
C LEU A 42 2.61 24.90 1.59
N GLN A 43 3.10 26.09 1.25
CA GLN A 43 4.49 26.48 1.55
C GLN A 43 4.76 26.57 3.07
N GLY A 44 3.73 26.70 3.90
CA GLY A 44 3.84 26.65 5.36
C GLY A 44 3.76 25.25 5.97
N CYS A 45 3.52 24.20 5.18
CA CYS A 45 3.41 22.84 5.68
C CYS A 45 4.79 22.22 5.87
N ASN A 46 5.03 21.64 7.06
CA ASN A 46 6.27 20.94 7.36
C ASN A 46 6.20 19.46 6.92
N SER A 47 5.00 18.90 6.85
CA SER A 47 4.76 17.51 6.48
C SER A 47 3.53 17.38 5.56
N TYR A 48 3.41 16.25 4.88
CA TYR A 48 2.20 15.93 4.13
C TYR A 48 0.96 15.77 5.02
N ILE A 49 1.14 15.51 6.32
CA ILE A 49 0.06 15.47 7.31
C ILE A 49 -0.53 16.88 7.50
N ASP A 50 0.31 17.92 7.53
CA ASP A 50 -0.16 19.30 7.59
C ASP A 50 -0.97 19.65 6.33
N ALA A 51 -0.51 19.24 5.16
CA ALA A 51 -1.23 19.43 3.91
C ALA A 51 -2.58 18.69 3.90
N LEU A 52 -2.64 17.47 4.43
CA LEU A 52 -3.89 16.71 4.57
C LEU A 52 -4.87 17.38 5.54
N ARG A 53 -4.38 17.99 6.62
CA ARG A 53 -5.20 18.78 7.54
C ARG A 53 -5.80 20.01 6.87
N LEU A 54 -4.98 20.77 6.14
CA LEU A 54 -5.47 21.91 5.35
C LEU A 54 -6.52 21.49 4.31
N LEU A 55 -6.34 20.32 3.74
CA LEU A 55 -7.29 19.75 2.80
C LEU A 55 -8.59 19.28 3.48
N GLY A 56 -8.62 19.10 4.80
CA GLY A 56 -9.76 18.55 5.51
C GLY A 56 -9.98 17.05 5.26
N ALA A 57 -8.91 16.33 4.98
CA ALA A 57 -8.91 14.90 4.71
C ALA A 57 -9.10 14.07 5.99
N ASP A 58 -9.62 12.86 5.84
CA ASP A 58 -9.58 11.82 6.85
C ASP A 58 -8.23 11.11 6.73
N ILE A 59 -7.33 11.33 7.67
CA ILE A 59 -5.90 11.01 7.51
C ILE A 59 -5.64 9.51 7.69
N PHE A 60 -4.88 8.93 6.74
CA PHE A 60 -4.34 7.58 6.82
C PHE A 60 -2.82 7.67 6.71
N HIS A 61 -2.14 7.73 7.87
CA HIS A 61 -0.71 8.04 7.93
C HIS A 61 0.15 6.84 7.56
N LYS A 62 0.26 6.58 6.26
CA LYS A 62 0.94 5.38 5.71
C LYS A 62 2.39 5.25 6.15
N LEU A 63 3.14 6.34 6.20
CA LEU A 63 4.59 6.30 6.45
C LEU A 63 4.94 5.84 7.87
N ALA A 64 4.16 6.25 8.87
CA ALA A 64 4.35 5.81 10.25
C ALA A 64 3.92 4.35 10.47
N GLY A 65 3.20 3.78 9.51
CA GLY A 65 2.80 2.38 9.51
C GLY A 65 3.80 1.41 8.87
N LEU A 66 4.86 1.94 8.24
CA LEU A 66 5.93 1.13 7.65
C LEU A 66 6.95 0.75 8.74
N VAL A 67 6.53 -0.08 9.67
CA VAL A 67 7.24 -0.39 10.91
C VAL A 67 8.32 -1.47 10.79
N GLN A 68 8.53 -2.08 9.62
CA GLN A 68 9.50 -3.18 9.46
C GLN A 68 10.94 -2.68 9.60
N VAL A 69 11.70 -3.36 10.45
CA VAL A 69 13.15 -3.20 10.59
C VAL A 69 13.79 -4.56 10.37
N TYR A 70 14.66 -4.65 9.38
CA TYR A 70 15.38 -5.87 9.04
C TYR A 70 16.79 -5.83 9.60
N GLU A 71 17.22 -6.95 10.19
CA GLU A 71 18.59 -7.18 10.66
C GLU A 71 19.11 -8.47 10.03
N TYR A 72 20.40 -8.48 9.70
CA TYR A 72 21.05 -9.57 8.99
C TYR A 72 22.26 -10.09 9.79
N PRO A 73 22.03 -10.71 10.97
CA PRO A 73 23.11 -11.03 11.91
C PRO A 73 24.13 -12.05 11.35
N ASP A 74 23.68 -12.92 10.44
CA ASP A 74 24.48 -14.00 9.87
C ASP A 74 24.89 -13.76 8.41
N CYS A 75 24.70 -12.52 7.92
CA CYS A 75 25.11 -12.09 6.59
C CYS A 75 25.87 -10.77 6.71
N ASN A 76 26.98 -10.65 5.99
CA ASN A 76 27.70 -9.40 5.90
C ASN A 76 26.92 -8.48 4.92
N TYR A 77 26.13 -7.56 5.48
CA TYR A 77 25.25 -6.69 4.69
C TYR A 77 25.91 -5.35 4.40
N HIS A 78 25.91 -4.97 3.14
CA HIS A 78 26.35 -3.66 2.67
C HIS A 78 25.29 -3.02 1.78
N ALA A 79 25.02 -1.75 2.04
CA ALA A 79 24.17 -0.95 1.17
C ALA A 79 24.93 0.28 0.67
N SER A 80 24.72 0.63 -0.58
CA SER A 80 25.23 1.83 -1.20
C SER A 80 24.18 2.46 -2.11
N PHE A 81 24.33 3.74 -2.39
CA PHE A 81 23.47 4.43 -3.34
C PHE A 81 24.26 5.44 -4.16
N SER A 82 23.83 5.65 -5.38
CA SER A 82 24.29 6.76 -6.24
C SER A 82 23.17 7.81 -6.32
N GLY A 83 23.55 9.08 -6.23
CA GLY A 83 22.61 10.21 -6.21
C GLY A 83 22.57 10.91 -4.85
N LYS A 84 21.73 11.92 -4.72
CA LYS A 84 21.60 12.69 -3.47
C LYS A 84 20.41 12.14 -2.67
N PRO A 85 20.67 11.47 -1.53
CA PRO A 85 19.59 11.11 -0.64
C PRO A 85 18.98 12.39 -0.05
N VAL A 86 17.68 12.39 0.11
CA VAL A 86 16.97 13.48 0.73
C VAL A 86 16.50 13.03 2.11
N ARG A 87 16.94 13.72 3.16
CA ARG A 87 16.48 13.46 4.52
C ARG A 87 15.04 13.93 4.68
N ARG A 88 14.22 13.09 5.27
CA ARG A 88 12.92 13.52 5.79
C ARG A 88 13.11 14.34 7.05
N PRO A 89 12.35 15.43 7.20
CA PRO A 89 12.17 16.01 8.53
C PRO A 89 11.28 15.08 9.38
N ALA A 90 11.75 14.81 10.55
CA ALA A 90 11.11 14.48 11.81
C ALA A 90 10.55 13.04 12.06
N VAL A 91 9.89 12.34 11.20
CA VAL A 91 9.16 11.11 11.63
C VAL A 91 9.84 9.79 11.24
N THR A 92 10.71 9.79 10.28
CA THR A 92 11.56 8.64 9.96
C THR A 92 12.89 9.14 9.41
N GLU A 93 14.00 8.61 9.90
CA GLU A 93 15.33 8.80 9.28
C GLU A 93 15.44 8.11 7.90
N ARG A 94 14.34 7.60 7.36
CA ARG A 94 14.32 6.99 6.04
C ARG A 94 14.62 8.04 5.00
N LEU A 95 15.65 7.77 4.23
CA LEU A 95 16.05 8.59 3.10
C LEU A 95 14.96 8.54 2.02
N LEU A 96 14.57 9.70 1.52
CA LEU A 96 13.89 9.82 0.24
C LEU A 96 14.96 10.03 -0.82
N PHE A 97 14.80 9.36 -1.93
CA PHE A 97 15.74 9.45 -3.04
C PHE A 97 15.13 10.33 -4.13
N THR A 98 15.98 11.13 -4.76
CA THR A 98 15.62 11.87 -5.97
C THR A 98 15.67 10.94 -7.17
N GLY A 99 14.97 11.29 -8.24
CA GLY A 99 14.94 10.51 -9.47
C GLY A 99 16.32 10.16 -10.00
N GLY A 100 16.45 8.96 -10.54
CA GLY A 100 17.72 8.40 -11.01
C GLY A 100 18.65 7.89 -9.91
N THR A 101 18.26 7.96 -8.63
CA THR A 101 19.04 7.34 -7.56
C THR A 101 18.96 5.83 -7.64
N ILE A 102 20.11 5.20 -7.76
CA ILE A 102 20.24 3.74 -7.75
C ILE A 102 20.69 3.33 -6.34
N PHE A 103 19.96 2.38 -5.77
CA PHE A 103 20.26 1.77 -4.48
C PHE A 103 20.69 0.33 -4.72
N LYS A 104 21.84 -0.05 -4.14
CA LYS A 104 22.41 -1.39 -4.25
C LYS A 104 22.56 -2.01 -2.88
N GLU A 105 22.11 -3.23 -2.75
CA GLU A 105 22.21 -4.04 -1.56
C GLU A 105 23.02 -5.30 -1.86
N HIS A 106 23.87 -5.68 -0.95
CA HIS A 106 24.73 -6.86 -1.05
C HIS A 106 24.77 -7.60 0.26
N TRP A 107 24.67 -8.92 0.21
CA TRP A 107 24.77 -9.82 1.35
C TRP A 107 25.76 -10.94 1.05
N ASP A 108 26.82 -11.06 1.85
CA ASP A 108 27.65 -12.26 1.84
C ASP A 108 27.00 -13.34 2.69
N THR A 109 26.70 -14.48 2.09
CA THR A 109 26.21 -15.67 2.78
C THR A 109 27.23 -16.81 2.70
N PRO A 110 27.16 -17.83 3.60
CA PRO A 110 28.02 -19.01 3.49
C PRO A 110 27.87 -19.80 2.16
N PHE A 111 26.81 -19.53 1.39
CA PHE A 111 26.50 -20.20 0.13
C PHE A 111 26.75 -19.34 -1.10
N GLY A 112 27.29 -18.14 -0.92
CA GLY A 112 27.61 -17.19 -1.98
C GLY A 112 26.96 -15.84 -1.75
N PRO A 113 27.35 -14.84 -2.57
CA PRO A 113 26.83 -13.49 -2.47
C PRO A 113 25.42 -13.40 -3.07
N LEU A 114 24.66 -12.43 -2.56
CA LEU A 114 23.38 -12.01 -3.10
C LEU A 114 23.42 -10.51 -3.34
N ASP A 115 22.93 -10.09 -4.50
CA ASP A 115 22.87 -8.70 -4.91
C ASP A 115 21.43 -8.33 -5.25
N HIS A 116 21.03 -7.12 -4.89
CA HIS A 116 19.76 -6.52 -5.25
C HIS A 116 19.97 -5.07 -5.62
N GLU A 117 19.32 -4.62 -6.68
CA GLU A 117 19.39 -3.22 -7.10
C GLU A 117 18.01 -2.70 -7.46
N TRP A 118 17.73 -1.49 -7.02
CA TRP A 118 16.53 -0.79 -7.43
C TRP A 118 16.83 0.68 -7.70
N MET A 119 16.02 1.29 -8.57
CA MET A 119 16.12 2.69 -8.95
C MET A 119 14.84 3.42 -8.59
N TYR A 120 14.98 4.60 -8.02
CA TYR A 120 13.86 5.51 -7.81
C TYR A 120 13.64 6.34 -9.08
N ARG A 121 12.46 6.24 -9.67
CA ARG A 121 12.04 7.01 -10.83
C ARG A 121 11.40 8.32 -10.41
N GLU A 122 11.85 9.43 -10.99
CA GLU A 122 11.33 10.77 -10.69
C GLU A 122 9.95 10.99 -11.33
N GLU A 123 9.72 10.38 -12.49
CA GLU A 123 8.55 10.62 -13.33
C GLU A 123 7.24 10.22 -12.64
N ASP A 124 7.26 9.14 -11.88
CA ASP A 124 6.08 8.60 -11.20
C ASP A 124 6.27 8.42 -9.68
N GLY A 125 7.43 8.75 -9.15
CA GLY A 125 7.75 8.65 -7.72
C GLY A 125 7.79 7.21 -7.20
N THR A 126 8.07 6.21 -8.06
CA THR A 126 8.13 4.80 -7.70
C THR A 126 9.55 4.25 -7.69
N ALA A 127 9.77 3.21 -6.89
CA ALA A 127 10.98 2.41 -6.95
C ALA A 127 10.74 1.21 -7.89
N VAL A 128 11.72 0.93 -8.73
CA VAL A 128 11.70 -0.20 -9.67
C VAL A 128 12.96 -1.03 -9.45
N GLU A 129 12.80 -2.32 -9.24
CA GLU A 129 13.90 -3.25 -9.18
C GLU A 129 14.58 -3.33 -10.55
N THR A 130 15.90 -3.09 -10.59
CA THR A 130 16.74 -3.16 -11.79
C THR A 130 17.61 -4.42 -11.82
N HIS A 131 17.85 -5.03 -10.64
CA HIS A 131 18.50 -6.32 -10.50
C HIS A 131 17.83 -7.10 -9.35
N HIS A 132 17.43 -8.33 -9.63
CA HIS A 132 16.78 -9.21 -8.66
C HIS A 132 17.79 -10.20 -8.07
N MET A 133 17.53 -10.63 -6.82
CA MET A 133 18.43 -11.55 -6.10
C MET A 133 18.47 -12.95 -6.70
N LEU A 134 17.40 -13.39 -7.38
CA LEU A 134 17.26 -14.73 -7.94
C LEU A 134 17.17 -14.66 -9.47
N GLU A 135 18.30 -14.61 -10.14
CA GLU A 135 18.42 -14.66 -11.60
C GLU A 135 18.87 -16.05 -12.09
N ASN A 136 19.68 -16.75 -11.29
CA ASN A 136 20.15 -18.10 -11.58
C ASN A 136 19.82 -19.01 -10.40
N PHE A 137 18.87 -19.92 -10.60
CA PHE A 137 18.36 -20.79 -9.55
C PHE A 137 19.48 -21.67 -8.95
N ASP A 138 20.23 -22.39 -9.77
CA ASP A 138 21.18 -23.39 -9.31
C ASP A 138 22.27 -22.83 -8.40
N SER A 139 22.74 -21.62 -8.72
CA SER A 139 23.81 -20.96 -7.96
C SER A 139 23.31 -20.14 -6.78
N GLN A 140 22.08 -19.59 -6.84
CA GLN A 140 21.61 -18.61 -5.86
C GLN A 140 20.58 -19.15 -4.87
N TYR A 141 19.85 -20.23 -5.20
CA TYR A 141 18.83 -20.78 -4.30
C TYR A 141 19.35 -21.13 -2.89
N PRO A 142 20.51 -21.80 -2.71
CA PRO A 142 21.03 -22.09 -1.38
C PRO A 142 21.31 -20.83 -0.55
N ALA A 143 21.86 -19.79 -1.20
CA ALA A 143 22.16 -18.51 -0.57
C ALA A 143 20.87 -17.76 -0.19
N ILE A 144 19.88 -17.73 -1.08
CA ILE A 144 18.57 -17.09 -0.83
C ILE A 144 17.82 -17.80 0.30
N ARG A 145 17.79 -19.14 0.28
CA ARG A 145 17.16 -19.90 1.36
C ARG A 145 17.82 -19.58 2.70
N TYR A 146 19.14 -19.62 2.77
CA TYR A 146 19.90 -19.27 3.97
C TYR A 146 19.56 -17.85 4.43
N TRP A 147 19.63 -16.86 3.53
CA TRP A 147 19.29 -15.49 3.82
C TRP A 147 17.87 -15.35 4.36
N MET A 148 16.88 -15.97 3.71
CA MET A 148 15.49 -15.95 4.18
C MET A 148 15.30 -16.63 5.54
N GLU A 149 16.04 -17.68 5.86
CA GLU A 149 15.95 -18.37 7.15
C GLU A 149 16.56 -17.55 8.30
N HIS A 150 17.55 -16.67 8.03
CA HIS A 150 18.36 -15.97 9.04
C HIS A 150 18.05 -14.47 9.18
N ILE A 151 17.26 -13.88 8.29
CA ILE A 151 16.79 -12.49 8.50
C ILE A 151 16.00 -12.41 9.80
N GLN A 152 16.33 -11.42 10.62
CA GLN A 152 15.52 -11.03 11.75
C GLN A 152 14.64 -9.84 11.35
N LEU A 153 13.35 -9.94 11.66
CA LEU A 153 12.38 -8.89 11.46
C LEU A 153 11.83 -8.48 12.82
N ARG A 154 11.92 -7.21 13.12
CA ARG A 154 11.22 -6.59 14.26
C ARG A 154 10.35 -5.45 13.79
N SER A 155 9.41 -5.04 14.61
CA SER A 155 8.53 -3.91 14.31
C SER A 155 8.87 -2.70 15.17
N ASP A 156 9.01 -1.54 14.52
CA ASP A 156 9.33 -0.27 15.17
C ASP A 156 8.06 0.34 15.80
N ARG A 157 7.83 0.00 17.07
CA ARG A 157 6.69 0.52 17.81
C ARG A 157 6.81 2.02 18.11
N GLU A 158 8.03 2.53 18.24
CA GLU A 158 8.25 3.95 18.51
C GLU A 158 7.80 4.81 17.33
N LEU A 159 8.18 4.43 16.12
CA LEU A 159 7.71 5.05 14.88
C LEU A 159 6.17 5.07 14.80
N PHE A 160 5.52 3.95 15.13
CA PHE A 160 4.07 3.86 15.12
C PHE A 160 3.43 4.82 16.13
N VAL A 161 3.94 4.87 17.37
CA VAL A 161 3.42 5.76 18.44
C VAL A 161 3.66 7.24 18.09
N GLN A 162 4.79 7.59 17.49
CA GLN A 162 5.04 8.94 16.96
C GLN A 162 3.99 9.32 15.92
N GLY A 163 3.70 8.42 14.98
CA GLY A 163 2.66 8.63 13.98
C GLY A 163 1.26 8.80 14.57
N LEU A 164 0.92 8.05 15.61
CA LEU A 164 -0.35 8.24 16.34
C LEU A 164 -0.44 9.63 16.97
N THR A 165 0.66 10.10 17.55
CA THR A 165 0.73 11.44 18.14
C THR A 165 0.60 12.53 17.09
N GLU A 166 1.25 12.34 15.93
CA GLU A 166 1.18 13.28 14.82
C GLU A 166 -0.23 13.38 14.22
N VAL A 167 -0.92 12.27 14.05
CA VAL A 167 -2.27 12.26 13.45
C VAL A 167 -3.35 12.66 14.43
N GLY A 168 -3.25 12.25 15.70
CA GLY A 168 -4.25 12.51 16.73
C GLY A 168 -5.64 11.99 16.36
N GLU A 169 -6.64 12.84 16.47
CA GLU A 169 -8.06 12.52 16.14
C GLU A 169 -8.42 12.78 14.67
N ASP A 170 -7.46 13.25 13.84
CA ASP A 170 -7.71 13.55 12.44
C ASP A 170 -7.72 12.29 11.56
N GLY A 171 -7.24 11.15 12.09
CA GLY A 171 -7.20 9.91 11.30
C GLY A 171 -6.65 8.69 12.02
N LEU A 172 -6.08 7.76 11.23
CA LEU A 172 -5.51 6.49 11.69
C LEU A 172 -4.09 6.32 11.16
N VAL A 173 -3.30 5.53 11.87
CA VAL A 173 -2.03 4.97 11.41
C VAL A 173 -2.27 3.50 11.10
N PRO A 174 -2.32 3.08 9.82
CA PRO A 174 -2.39 1.66 9.47
C PRO A 174 -1.03 1.01 9.70
N ILE A 175 -1.01 -0.25 10.05
CA ILE A 175 0.24 -1.02 10.08
C ILE A 175 0.38 -1.79 8.76
N TYR A 176 1.43 -1.50 8.02
CA TYR A 176 1.77 -2.24 6.81
C TYR A 176 2.50 -3.52 7.19
N LEU A 177 1.92 -4.65 6.83
CA LEU A 177 2.50 -5.97 6.97
C LEU A 177 3.43 -6.29 5.79
N LEU A 178 4.13 -7.40 5.87
CA LEU A 178 4.79 -7.97 4.69
C LEU A 178 3.78 -8.22 3.56
N GLY A 179 4.26 -8.44 2.34
CA GLY A 179 3.45 -8.92 1.24
C GLY A 179 3.08 -10.40 1.38
N THR A 180 2.24 -10.91 0.48
CA THR A 180 1.97 -12.34 0.40
C THR A 180 3.23 -13.15 0.02
N PRO A 181 3.26 -14.47 0.25
CA PRO A 181 4.39 -15.30 -0.18
C PRO A 181 4.71 -15.19 -1.67
N LEU A 182 3.70 -15.06 -2.53
CA LEU A 182 3.90 -14.86 -3.96
C LEU A 182 4.53 -13.48 -4.25
N LYS A 183 4.14 -12.44 -3.53
CA LYS A 183 4.79 -11.12 -3.63
C LYS A 183 6.27 -11.18 -3.29
N GLN A 184 6.64 -11.97 -2.28
CA GLN A 184 8.04 -12.17 -1.93
C GLN A 184 8.84 -12.81 -3.07
N LEU A 185 8.28 -13.83 -3.74
CA LEU A 185 8.93 -14.42 -4.91
C LEU A 185 9.06 -13.43 -6.07
N HIS A 186 8.03 -12.61 -6.32
CA HIS A 186 8.09 -11.55 -7.33
C HIS A 186 9.19 -10.52 -7.04
N TRP A 187 9.44 -10.23 -5.77
CA TRP A 187 10.52 -9.34 -5.37
C TRP A 187 11.88 -10.01 -5.57
N LEU A 188 12.01 -11.30 -5.23
CA LEU A 188 13.26 -12.06 -5.38
C LEU A 188 13.66 -12.27 -6.84
N ALA A 189 12.69 -12.55 -7.74
CA ALA A 189 12.97 -13.12 -9.05
C ALA A 189 12.22 -12.46 -10.21
N ARG A 190 11.67 -11.27 -10.07
CA ARG A 190 10.76 -10.68 -11.06
C ARG A 190 9.51 -11.57 -11.32
N GLN A 191 8.40 -10.99 -11.72
CA GLN A 191 7.09 -11.68 -11.78
C GLN A 191 7.03 -12.81 -12.80
N ASP A 192 7.59 -12.61 -14.00
CA ASP A 192 7.62 -13.59 -15.07
C ASP A 192 8.57 -14.76 -14.73
N HIS A 193 9.77 -14.46 -14.24
CA HIS A 193 10.73 -15.47 -13.82
C HIS A 193 10.24 -16.27 -12.62
N ALA A 194 9.65 -15.62 -11.60
CA ALA A 194 9.04 -16.30 -10.46
C ALA A 194 7.97 -17.32 -10.88
N SER A 195 7.18 -16.99 -11.91
CA SER A 195 6.18 -17.92 -12.46
C SER A 195 6.80 -19.15 -13.09
N LEU A 196 7.92 -19.00 -13.80
CA LEU A 196 8.68 -20.13 -14.36
C LEU A 196 9.32 -20.98 -13.25
N LEU A 197 9.95 -20.34 -12.26
CA LEU A 197 10.55 -21.04 -11.12
C LEU A 197 9.52 -21.88 -10.33
N ILE A 198 8.29 -21.40 -10.18
CA ILE A 198 7.20 -22.17 -9.54
C ILE A 198 6.87 -23.43 -10.34
N LEU A 199 6.98 -23.39 -11.67
CA LEU A 199 6.72 -24.55 -12.53
C LEU A 199 7.89 -25.52 -12.55
N ASP A 200 9.12 -25.01 -12.64
CA ASP A 200 10.33 -25.79 -12.81
C ASP A 200 10.87 -26.36 -11.47
N HIS A 201 10.70 -25.60 -10.37
CA HIS A 201 11.23 -25.92 -9.03
C HIS A 201 10.14 -25.77 -7.94
N PRO A 202 8.98 -26.45 -8.08
CA PRO A 202 7.82 -26.22 -7.20
C PRO A 202 8.10 -26.49 -5.72
N ALA A 203 8.92 -27.48 -5.40
CA ALA A 203 9.22 -27.83 -4.01
C ALA A 203 10.10 -26.76 -3.33
N GLU A 204 11.09 -26.28 -4.02
CA GLU A 204 12.02 -25.26 -3.55
C GLU A 204 11.32 -23.91 -3.40
N MET A 205 10.49 -23.53 -4.35
CA MET A 205 9.68 -22.30 -4.26
C MET A 205 8.68 -22.38 -3.12
N GLN A 206 8.08 -23.54 -2.87
CA GLN A 206 7.20 -23.74 -1.72
C GLN A 206 7.96 -23.53 -0.40
N VAL A 207 9.19 -24.02 -0.28
CA VAL A 207 10.04 -23.81 0.92
C VAL A 207 10.25 -22.29 1.17
N LEU A 208 10.60 -21.51 0.13
CA LEU A 208 10.79 -20.06 0.29
C LEU A 208 9.50 -19.37 0.71
N MET A 209 8.38 -19.76 0.09
CA MET A 209 7.05 -19.20 0.43
C MET A 209 6.62 -19.54 1.87
N ASP A 210 6.91 -20.77 2.35
CA ASP A 210 6.58 -21.19 3.72
C ASP A 210 7.42 -20.43 4.77
N ILE A 211 8.71 -20.19 4.48
CA ILE A 211 9.57 -19.35 5.34
C ILE A 211 8.99 -17.94 5.44
N HIS A 212 8.59 -17.37 4.31
CA HIS A 212 7.99 -16.02 4.29
C HIS A 212 6.64 -15.98 5.01
N ALA A 213 5.75 -16.94 4.76
CA ALA A 213 4.43 -17.01 5.39
C ALA A 213 4.54 -17.07 6.91
N ARG A 214 5.48 -17.87 7.44
CA ARG A 214 5.76 -17.94 8.88
C ARG A 214 6.18 -16.57 9.43
N ARG A 215 7.16 -15.90 8.80
CA ARG A 215 7.64 -14.58 9.22
C ARG A 215 6.53 -13.52 9.15
N PHE A 216 5.69 -13.58 8.13
CA PHE A 216 4.52 -12.73 8.01
C PHE A 216 3.59 -12.87 9.22
N LEU A 217 3.29 -14.10 9.63
CA LEU A 217 2.40 -14.37 10.77
C LEU A 217 3.05 -13.99 12.11
N GLU A 218 4.36 -14.17 12.25
CA GLU A 218 5.13 -13.72 13.43
C GLU A 218 5.08 -12.19 13.57
N GLN A 219 5.31 -11.44 12.48
CA GLN A 219 5.16 -9.99 12.46
C GLN A 219 3.73 -9.59 12.84
N LEU A 220 2.74 -10.24 12.23
CA LEU A 220 1.33 -9.92 12.51
C LEU A 220 1.01 -10.13 14.00
N GLU A 221 1.43 -11.23 14.61
CA GLU A 221 1.19 -11.49 16.04
C GLU A 221 1.85 -10.43 16.93
N GLU A 222 3.08 -10.01 16.61
CA GLU A 222 3.78 -8.93 17.30
C GLU A 222 2.93 -7.64 17.27
N VAL A 223 2.57 -7.16 16.09
CA VAL A 223 1.86 -5.87 15.94
C VAL A 223 0.39 -5.91 16.36
N LEU A 224 -0.22 -7.09 16.37
CA LEU A 224 -1.56 -7.29 16.92
C LEU A 224 -1.62 -7.09 18.44
N SER A 225 -0.50 -7.28 19.13
CA SER A 225 -0.37 -7.02 20.57
C SER A 225 -0.46 -5.53 20.92
N TRP A 226 -0.31 -4.63 19.93
CA TRP A 226 -0.38 -3.19 20.15
C TRP A 226 -1.85 -2.73 20.26
N PRO A 227 -2.28 -2.21 21.41
CA PRO A 227 -3.70 -1.90 21.63
C PRO A 227 -4.21 -0.77 20.73
N GLU A 228 -3.34 0.12 20.30
CA GLU A 228 -3.68 1.29 19.47
C GLU A 228 -3.76 0.95 17.96
N SER A 229 -3.33 -0.23 17.53
CA SER A 229 -3.42 -0.66 16.13
C SER A 229 -4.86 -1.05 15.79
N TRP A 230 -5.42 -0.47 14.73
CA TRP A 230 -6.80 -0.74 14.28
C TRP A 230 -6.87 -1.35 12.89
N VAL A 231 -5.97 -0.95 12.01
CA VAL A 231 -6.01 -1.34 10.60
C VAL A 231 -4.65 -1.91 10.19
N PHE A 232 -4.69 -3.05 9.54
CA PHE A 232 -3.53 -3.73 8.99
C PHE A 232 -3.65 -3.76 7.46
N VAL A 233 -2.56 -3.54 6.75
CA VAL A 233 -2.51 -3.57 5.29
C VAL A 233 -1.46 -4.58 4.85
N ILE A 234 -1.88 -5.64 4.18
CA ILE A 234 -0.96 -6.57 3.52
C ILE A 234 -0.36 -5.83 2.32
N ARG A 235 0.95 -5.59 2.34
CA ARG A 235 1.67 -4.80 1.34
C ARG A 235 1.94 -5.63 0.10
N ASP A 236 0.99 -5.68 -0.78
CA ASP A 236 1.07 -6.42 -2.03
C ASP A 236 0.91 -5.50 -3.24
N ASN A 237 0.88 -6.04 -4.44
CA ASN A 237 0.52 -5.38 -5.69
C ASN A 237 -0.35 -6.33 -6.50
N VAL A 238 -1.46 -6.76 -5.89
CA VAL A 238 -2.34 -7.75 -6.51
C VAL A 238 -2.89 -7.22 -7.83
N ASP A 239 -2.59 -7.95 -8.90
CA ASP A 239 -3.11 -7.74 -10.26
C ASP A 239 -3.28 -9.10 -10.92
N SER A 240 -4.45 -9.39 -11.48
CA SER A 240 -4.74 -10.67 -12.14
C SER A 240 -3.87 -10.96 -13.36
N LEU A 241 -3.11 -9.99 -13.86
CA LEU A 241 -2.10 -10.20 -14.91
C LEU A 241 -0.92 -11.04 -14.40
N PHE A 242 -0.57 -10.91 -13.11
CA PHE A 242 0.56 -11.60 -12.48
C PHE A 242 0.13 -12.62 -11.43
N TYR A 243 -1.06 -12.43 -10.88
CA TYR A 243 -1.69 -13.30 -9.89
C TYR A 243 -2.84 -14.06 -10.55
N SER A 244 -2.53 -15.16 -11.27
CA SER A 244 -3.61 -16.00 -11.78
C SER A 244 -4.49 -16.47 -10.61
N PRO A 245 -5.82 -16.69 -10.81
CA PRO A 245 -6.69 -17.22 -9.74
C PRO A 245 -6.15 -18.50 -9.10
N ARG A 246 -5.49 -19.36 -9.87
CA ARG A 246 -4.83 -20.57 -9.37
C ARG A 246 -3.69 -20.24 -8.42
N PHE A 247 -2.76 -19.34 -8.81
CA PHE A 247 -1.60 -18.96 -8.00
C PHE A 247 -2.05 -18.19 -6.76
N PHE A 248 -2.99 -17.29 -6.89
CA PHE A 248 -3.53 -16.56 -5.75
C PHE A 248 -4.16 -17.53 -4.74
N ARG A 249 -4.99 -18.49 -5.19
CA ARG A 249 -5.59 -19.51 -4.32
C ARG A 249 -4.54 -20.37 -3.63
N GLN A 250 -3.53 -20.80 -4.36
CA GLN A 250 -2.52 -21.74 -3.83
C GLN A 250 -1.52 -21.06 -2.89
N PHE A 251 -1.03 -19.87 -3.23
CA PHE A 251 0.15 -19.27 -2.59
C PHE A 251 -0.16 -18.03 -1.74
N CYS A 252 -1.28 -17.35 -1.99
CA CYS A 252 -1.65 -16.16 -1.23
C CYS A 252 -2.76 -16.44 -0.22
N MET A 253 -3.81 -17.14 -0.63
CA MET A 253 -5.02 -17.36 0.18
C MET A 253 -4.76 -17.93 1.56
N PRO A 254 -3.92 -18.97 1.76
CA PRO A 254 -3.71 -19.54 3.09
C PRO A 254 -3.19 -18.50 4.10
N THR A 255 -2.22 -17.67 3.68
CA THR A 255 -1.65 -16.62 4.52
C THR A 255 -2.65 -15.48 4.75
N VAL A 256 -3.35 -15.05 3.69
CA VAL A 256 -4.33 -13.96 3.77
C VAL A 256 -5.51 -14.33 4.67
N GLN A 257 -6.07 -15.54 4.52
CA GLN A 257 -7.17 -16.02 5.36
C GLN A 257 -6.75 -16.14 6.82
N LYS A 258 -5.56 -16.71 7.08
CA LYS A 258 -5.05 -16.82 8.45
C LYS A 258 -4.84 -15.46 9.10
N ALA A 259 -4.27 -14.50 8.34
CA ALA A 259 -4.12 -13.14 8.82
C ALA A 259 -5.48 -12.47 9.12
N THR A 260 -6.44 -12.66 8.23
CA THR A 260 -7.80 -12.13 8.40
C THR A 260 -8.46 -12.68 9.67
N GLU A 261 -8.39 -13.98 9.90
CA GLU A 261 -8.90 -14.63 11.14
C GLU A 261 -8.24 -14.03 12.39
N MET A 262 -6.90 -13.89 12.39
CA MET A 262 -6.16 -13.35 13.55
C MET A 262 -6.54 -11.90 13.85
N VAL A 263 -6.70 -11.07 12.82
CA VAL A 263 -7.07 -9.66 12.94
C VAL A 263 -8.52 -9.52 13.43
N HIS A 264 -9.46 -10.23 12.80
CA HIS A 264 -10.87 -10.19 13.15
C HIS A 264 -11.14 -10.75 14.55
N ALA A 265 -10.40 -11.77 15.00
CA ALA A 265 -10.50 -12.29 16.37
C ALA A 265 -10.19 -11.23 17.44
N ARG A 266 -9.50 -10.15 17.08
CA ARG A 266 -9.20 -9.02 17.95
C ARG A 266 -10.08 -7.78 17.69
N GLY A 267 -11.12 -7.92 16.86
CA GLY A 267 -12.05 -6.83 16.51
C GLY A 267 -11.40 -5.72 15.69
N LYS A 268 -10.35 -6.04 14.93
CA LYS A 268 -9.58 -5.09 14.11
C LYS A 268 -9.85 -5.35 12.62
N PHE A 269 -9.25 -4.55 11.72
CA PHE A 269 -9.53 -4.55 10.29
C PHE A 269 -8.28 -4.85 9.47
N ILE A 270 -8.46 -5.55 8.34
CA ILE A 270 -7.36 -5.91 7.45
C ILE A 270 -7.69 -5.61 5.98
N PHE A 271 -6.76 -4.95 5.32
CA PHE A 271 -6.82 -4.63 3.90
C PHE A 271 -5.73 -5.40 3.15
N LEU A 272 -5.99 -5.69 1.88
CA LEU A 272 -4.99 -6.21 0.96
C LEU A 272 -4.72 -5.13 -0.12
N HIS A 273 -3.47 -4.69 -0.27
CA HIS A 273 -3.16 -3.68 -1.28
C HIS A 273 -3.18 -4.27 -2.69
N ALA A 274 -3.85 -3.56 -3.61
CA ALA A 274 -4.00 -3.96 -5.00
C ALA A 274 -3.91 -2.75 -5.92
N CYS A 275 -3.19 -2.88 -7.03
CA CYS A 275 -2.91 -1.78 -7.96
C CYS A 275 -3.32 -2.07 -9.41
N GLY A 276 -4.14 -3.06 -9.69
CA GLY A 276 -4.41 -3.47 -11.06
C GLY A 276 -5.79 -4.09 -11.29
N LYS A 277 -5.83 -5.08 -12.17
CA LYS A 277 -7.06 -5.78 -12.55
C LYS A 277 -7.42 -6.82 -11.50
N LEU A 278 -8.66 -6.77 -10.99
CA LEU A 278 -9.09 -7.57 -9.86
C LEU A 278 -10.31 -8.44 -10.16
N LYS A 279 -11.02 -8.21 -11.26
CA LYS A 279 -12.29 -8.87 -11.55
C LYS A 279 -12.18 -10.39 -11.58
N ALA A 280 -11.09 -10.92 -12.16
CA ALA A 280 -10.83 -12.37 -12.17
C ALA A 280 -10.57 -12.95 -10.77
N LEU A 281 -10.16 -12.14 -9.82
CA LEU A 281 -9.88 -12.52 -8.43
C LEU A 281 -11.04 -12.24 -7.47
N ALA A 282 -12.11 -11.56 -7.93
CA ALA A 282 -13.22 -11.15 -7.08
C ALA A 282 -13.80 -12.28 -6.20
N PRO A 283 -14.02 -13.53 -6.70
CA PRO A 283 -14.49 -14.62 -5.84
C PRO A 283 -13.49 -14.98 -4.73
N LEU A 284 -12.19 -14.94 -5.01
CA LEU A 284 -11.14 -15.24 -4.04
C LEU A 284 -10.99 -14.11 -3.01
N ILE A 285 -11.13 -12.86 -3.45
CA ILE A 285 -11.17 -11.71 -2.55
C ILE A 285 -12.35 -11.82 -1.59
N ALA A 286 -13.52 -12.18 -2.09
CA ALA A 286 -14.67 -12.44 -1.23
C ALA A 286 -14.42 -13.57 -0.21
N GLU A 287 -13.82 -14.68 -0.67
CA GLU A 287 -13.50 -15.86 0.15
C GLU A 287 -12.37 -15.56 1.18
N SER A 288 -11.45 -14.64 0.88
CA SER A 288 -10.33 -14.30 1.76
C SER A 288 -10.75 -13.64 3.07
N GLY A 289 -11.93 -13.04 3.08
CA GLY A 289 -12.47 -12.34 4.25
C GLY A 289 -11.89 -10.96 4.52
N VAL A 290 -10.90 -10.46 3.76
CA VAL A 290 -10.34 -9.11 3.95
C VAL A 290 -11.44 -8.05 3.91
N ASP A 291 -11.32 -7.00 4.72
CA ASP A 291 -12.34 -5.96 4.81
C ASP A 291 -12.39 -5.09 3.55
N SER A 292 -11.25 -4.87 2.90
CA SER A 292 -11.14 -4.05 1.69
C SER A 292 -9.88 -4.39 0.89
N MET A 293 -9.90 -3.99 -0.39
CA MET A 293 -8.67 -3.86 -1.19
C MET A 293 -8.20 -2.41 -1.12
N ASP A 294 -7.02 -2.15 -0.52
CA ASP A 294 -6.42 -0.81 -0.51
C ASP A 294 -5.92 -0.46 -1.91
N GLY A 295 -6.49 0.59 -2.50
CA GLY A 295 -6.05 1.09 -3.80
C GLY A 295 -6.85 0.59 -5.00
N GLN A 296 -8.07 0.08 -4.82
CA GLN A 296 -8.92 -0.33 -5.93
C GLN A 296 -9.09 0.78 -6.97
N ALA A 297 -8.78 0.48 -8.24
CA ALA A 297 -8.99 1.35 -9.36
C ALA A 297 -10.20 0.93 -10.21
N PRO A 298 -11.05 1.88 -10.63
CA PRO A 298 -12.11 1.57 -11.57
C PRO A 298 -11.56 1.40 -13.00
N PRO A 299 -12.36 0.90 -13.96
CA PRO A 299 -12.03 1.04 -15.38
C PRO A 299 -11.77 2.54 -15.72
N SER A 300 -10.78 2.89 -16.54
CA SER A 300 -9.94 2.08 -17.44
C SER A 300 -8.62 1.56 -16.85
N LEU A 301 -8.24 1.98 -15.66
CA LEU A 301 -6.98 1.52 -15.04
C LEU A 301 -7.14 0.10 -14.47
N GLY A 302 -8.18 -0.11 -13.64
CA GLY A 302 -8.62 -1.44 -13.20
C GLY A 302 -9.68 -2.03 -14.13
N ASP A 303 -10.34 -3.09 -13.66
CA ASP A 303 -11.42 -3.77 -14.40
C ASP A 303 -12.62 -4.13 -13.49
N TRP A 304 -12.61 -3.69 -12.24
CA TRP A 304 -13.61 -4.02 -11.24
C TRP A 304 -14.23 -2.74 -10.68
N ASN A 305 -15.49 -2.45 -11.04
CA ASN A 305 -16.17 -1.25 -10.57
C ASN A 305 -16.59 -1.37 -9.10
N PHE A 306 -16.88 -0.25 -8.46
CA PHE A 306 -17.18 -0.22 -7.02
C PHE A 306 -18.52 -0.84 -6.67
N ALA A 307 -19.53 -0.76 -7.55
CA ALA A 307 -20.83 -1.41 -7.34
C ALA A 307 -20.68 -2.94 -7.33
N GLU A 308 -19.94 -3.49 -8.32
CA GLU A 308 -19.60 -4.92 -8.35
C GLU A 308 -18.81 -5.34 -7.11
N ALA A 309 -17.81 -4.53 -6.70
CA ALA A 309 -17.00 -4.83 -5.53
C ALA A 309 -17.81 -4.86 -4.24
N LEU A 310 -18.68 -3.88 -4.03
CA LEU A 310 -19.56 -3.81 -2.86
C LEU A 310 -20.62 -4.92 -2.84
N ALA A 311 -20.87 -5.57 -3.98
CA ALA A 311 -21.81 -6.69 -4.09
C ALA A 311 -21.21 -8.05 -3.73
N VAL A 312 -19.88 -8.19 -3.63
CA VAL A 312 -19.23 -9.50 -3.36
C VAL A 312 -19.56 -10.03 -1.96
N ARG A 313 -19.72 -9.10 -1.01
CA ARG A 313 -20.04 -9.43 0.38
C ARG A 313 -20.74 -8.23 1.06
N PRO A 314 -21.74 -8.46 1.94
CA PRO A 314 -22.46 -7.36 2.60
C PRO A 314 -21.58 -6.47 3.47
N ASP A 315 -20.50 -7.01 3.99
CA ASP A 315 -19.55 -6.34 4.89
C ASP A 315 -18.26 -5.85 4.21
N TYR A 316 -18.13 -6.06 2.88
CA TYR A 316 -16.99 -5.57 2.12
C TYR A 316 -17.03 -4.04 2.00
N LEU A 317 -15.86 -3.41 2.13
CA LEU A 317 -15.65 -1.99 1.93
C LEU A 317 -14.90 -1.75 0.62
N ALA A 318 -15.28 -0.74 -0.12
CA ALA A 318 -14.54 -0.30 -1.30
C ALA A 318 -13.60 0.86 -0.94
N THR A 319 -12.31 0.72 -1.21
CA THR A 319 -11.32 1.78 -0.96
C THR A 319 -10.61 2.16 -2.24
N GLY A 320 -10.79 3.40 -2.69
CA GLY A 320 -10.25 3.92 -3.96
C GLY A 320 -11.12 5.02 -4.54
N GLY A 321 -11.01 5.25 -5.85
CA GLY A 321 -11.87 6.19 -6.58
C GLY A 321 -11.12 7.33 -7.25
N MET A 322 -10.09 7.89 -6.62
CA MET A 322 -9.24 8.89 -7.25
C MET A 322 -8.12 8.18 -8.03
N PHE A 323 -8.30 7.98 -9.32
CA PHE A 323 -7.31 7.29 -10.16
C PHE A 323 -6.66 8.24 -11.18
N VAL A 324 -5.48 7.87 -11.66
CA VAL A 324 -4.55 8.74 -12.39
C VAL A 324 -5.18 9.55 -13.52
N PRO A 325 -6.03 9.01 -14.41
CA PRO A 325 -6.66 9.79 -15.47
C PRO A 325 -7.45 11.01 -15.00
N TYR A 326 -7.97 10.99 -13.77
CA TYR A 326 -8.63 12.15 -13.17
C TYR A 326 -7.71 13.00 -12.29
N GLN A 327 -6.67 12.40 -11.72
CA GLN A 327 -5.68 13.13 -10.94
C GLN A 327 -4.93 14.14 -11.83
N GLU A 328 -4.60 13.74 -13.07
CA GLU A 328 -3.78 14.52 -14.01
C GLU A 328 -4.59 15.33 -15.03
N LEU A 329 -5.91 15.44 -14.84
CA LEU A 329 -6.72 16.26 -15.72
C LEU A 329 -6.21 17.70 -15.76
N ASP A 330 -6.07 18.21 -16.96
CA ASP A 330 -5.73 19.62 -17.23
C ASP A 330 -6.84 20.29 -18.04
N GLY A 331 -6.71 21.63 -18.20
CA GLY A 331 -7.70 22.44 -18.89
C GLY A 331 -8.77 23.02 -17.96
N ASP A 332 -9.62 23.87 -18.55
CA ASP A 332 -10.63 24.64 -17.80
C ASP A 332 -11.80 23.77 -17.34
N ASP A 333 -12.02 22.63 -17.96
CA ASP A 333 -13.10 21.70 -17.64
C ASP A 333 -12.71 20.62 -16.61
N ALA A 334 -11.44 20.55 -16.19
CA ALA A 334 -10.93 19.52 -15.29
C ALA A 334 -11.77 19.40 -14.01
N ILE A 335 -12.04 20.53 -13.36
CA ILE A 335 -12.83 20.59 -12.11
C ILE A 335 -14.28 20.12 -12.37
N ILE A 336 -14.87 20.50 -13.49
CA ILE A 336 -16.23 20.09 -13.86
C ILE A 336 -16.29 18.57 -14.07
N ARG A 337 -15.29 18.00 -14.74
CA ARG A 337 -15.20 16.56 -14.99
C ARG A 337 -15.02 15.77 -13.72
N ILE A 338 -14.14 16.22 -12.81
CA ILE A 338 -13.94 15.59 -11.49
C ILE A 338 -15.25 15.64 -10.68
N ASN A 339 -15.90 16.79 -10.62
CA ASN A 339 -17.15 16.95 -9.90
C ASN A 339 -18.25 16.03 -10.45
N SER A 340 -18.40 15.98 -11.77
CA SER A 340 -19.36 15.09 -12.43
C SER A 340 -19.06 13.61 -12.16
N TYR A 341 -17.79 13.20 -12.22
CA TYR A 341 -17.37 11.84 -11.92
C TYR A 341 -17.75 11.40 -10.49
N VAL A 342 -17.45 12.23 -9.49
CA VAL A 342 -17.78 11.89 -8.08
C VAL A 342 -19.29 11.86 -7.85
N ARG A 343 -20.03 12.84 -8.43
CA ARG A 343 -21.49 12.88 -8.38
C ARG A 343 -22.10 11.61 -8.94
N ASP A 344 -21.68 11.22 -10.14
CA ASP A 344 -22.26 10.08 -10.87
C ASP A 344 -21.91 8.77 -10.18
N LEU A 345 -20.68 8.63 -9.68
CA LEU A 345 -20.26 7.49 -8.87
C LEU A 345 -21.12 7.33 -7.60
N PHE A 346 -21.31 8.41 -6.84
CA PHE A 346 -22.09 8.30 -5.60
C PHE A 346 -23.58 8.16 -5.86
N ALA A 347 -24.09 8.65 -7.00
CA ALA A 347 -25.46 8.40 -7.45
C ALA A 347 -25.66 6.92 -7.84
N GLU A 348 -24.71 6.31 -8.57
CA GLU A 348 -24.71 4.88 -8.91
C GLU A 348 -24.70 4.01 -7.67
N LEU A 349 -23.84 4.32 -6.70
CA LEU A 349 -23.73 3.53 -5.47
C LEU A 349 -24.93 3.69 -4.53
N GLY A 350 -25.65 4.82 -4.62
CA GLY A 350 -26.78 5.08 -3.74
C GLY A 350 -26.43 4.91 -2.24
N PRO A 351 -27.27 4.18 -1.46
CA PRO A 351 -26.96 3.92 -0.04
C PRO A 351 -25.68 3.10 0.19
N ALA A 352 -25.22 2.30 -0.77
CA ALA A 352 -24.02 1.49 -0.64
C ALA A 352 -22.75 2.33 -0.54
N LYS A 353 -22.78 3.62 -0.93
CA LYS A 353 -21.66 4.55 -0.74
C LYS A 353 -21.22 4.68 0.74
N ALA A 354 -22.09 4.37 1.70
CA ALA A 354 -21.74 4.29 3.12
C ALA A 354 -20.65 3.23 3.42
N ARG A 355 -20.42 2.29 2.51
CA ARG A 355 -19.35 1.29 2.58
C ARG A 355 -18.17 1.63 1.67
N MET A 356 -18.00 2.89 1.31
CA MET A 356 -16.88 3.38 0.52
C MET A 356 -15.97 4.28 1.34
N ILE A 357 -14.66 4.13 1.16
CA ILE A 357 -13.64 5.09 1.56
C ILE A 357 -13.07 5.68 0.27
N PHE A 358 -13.38 6.94 0.00
CA PHE A 358 -12.95 7.60 -1.23
C PHE A 358 -11.47 8.00 -1.10
N SER A 359 -10.61 7.28 -1.78
CA SER A 359 -9.15 7.35 -1.65
C SER A 359 -8.48 7.38 -3.02
N THR A 360 -7.20 7.69 -3.05
CA THR A 360 -6.36 7.43 -4.22
C THR A 360 -6.29 5.92 -4.48
N SER A 361 -6.24 5.53 -5.76
CA SER A 361 -6.09 4.11 -6.09
C SER A 361 -4.73 3.52 -5.65
N CYS A 362 -3.70 4.36 -5.51
CA CYS A 362 -2.41 4.02 -4.89
C CYS A 362 -1.85 5.29 -4.24
N ASN A 363 -1.24 6.17 -5.03
CA ASN A 363 -0.73 7.47 -4.62
C ASN A 363 -1.35 8.57 -5.47
N TRP A 364 -1.29 9.80 -4.99
CA TRP A 364 -1.53 10.96 -5.84
C TRP A 364 -0.34 11.12 -6.79
N SER A 365 -0.62 11.24 -8.09
CA SER A 365 0.43 11.38 -9.10
C SER A 365 1.30 12.62 -8.84
N PRO A 366 2.63 12.53 -9.00
CA PRO A 366 3.51 13.71 -8.97
C PRO A 366 3.09 14.79 -9.98
N LEU A 367 2.46 14.42 -11.09
CA LEU A 367 1.95 15.34 -12.12
C LEU A 367 0.55 15.88 -11.81
N GLY A 368 -0.14 15.32 -10.80
CA GLY A 368 -1.49 15.71 -10.44
C GLY A 368 -1.56 17.09 -9.79
N PRO A 369 -2.23 18.09 -10.39
CA PRO A 369 -2.34 19.42 -9.81
C PRO A 369 -3.09 19.40 -8.46
N TRP A 370 -2.63 20.20 -7.50
CA TRP A 370 -3.30 20.38 -6.21
C TRP A 370 -4.77 20.78 -6.34
N LYS A 371 -5.10 21.66 -7.32
CA LYS A 371 -6.48 22.08 -7.62
C LYS A 371 -7.42 20.91 -7.89
N ASN A 372 -6.93 19.82 -8.50
CA ASN A 372 -7.73 18.64 -8.78
C ASN A 372 -8.04 17.85 -7.49
N LEU A 373 -7.09 17.77 -6.58
CA LEU A 373 -7.30 17.15 -5.27
C LEU A 373 -8.32 17.93 -4.43
N VAL A 374 -8.24 19.27 -4.48
CA VAL A 374 -9.24 20.17 -3.89
C VAL A 374 -10.64 19.95 -4.51
N ALA A 375 -10.73 19.81 -5.84
CA ALA A 375 -11.98 19.51 -6.51
C ALA A 375 -12.59 18.16 -6.09
N PHE A 376 -11.76 17.11 -5.90
CA PHE A 376 -12.23 15.84 -5.35
C PHE A 376 -12.79 16.00 -3.93
N ARG A 377 -12.07 16.74 -3.06
CA ARG A 377 -12.56 17.04 -1.71
C ARG A 377 -13.94 17.70 -1.75
N ASP A 378 -14.07 18.74 -2.53
CA ASP A 378 -15.31 19.54 -2.62
C ASP A 378 -16.47 18.69 -3.14
N ALA A 379 -16.22 17.86 -4.14
CA ALA A 379 -17.22 16.92 -4.66
C ALA A 379 -17.64 15.87 -3.62
N VAL A 380 -16.69 15.33 -2.83
CA VAL A 380 -17.01 14.39 -1.74
C VAL A 380 -17.83 15.09 -0.64
N LEU A 381 -17.50 16.32 -0.27
CA LEU A 381 -18.27 17.08 0.70
C LEU A 381 -19.68 17.38 0.20
N GLN A 382 -19.86 17.61 -1.10
CA GLN A 382 -21.14 17.93 -1.70
C GLN A 382 -22.04 16.68 -1.89
N TYR A 383 -21.50 15.57 -2.39
CA TYR A 383 -22.27 14.40 -2.83
C TYR A 383 -22.12 13.18 -1.91
N GLY A 384 -21.13 13.20 -1.02
CA GLY A 384 -20.80 12.08 -0.15
C GLY A 384 -21.57 12.04 1.17
N MET A 385 -22.51 12.97 1.43
CA MET A 385 -23.33 12.95 2.66
C MET A 385 -24.20 11.68 2.71
N LEU A 386 -24.39 11.13 3.95
CA LEU A 386 -25.06 9.86 4.21
C LEU A 386 -26.36 10.04 4.95
#